data_f0c58c6571e5de664b70604effcdaefb
#
_entry.id   f0c58c6571e5de664b70604effcdaefb
#
_cell.length_a   1.000
_cell.length_b   1.000
_cell.length_c   1.000
_cell.angle_alpha   90.00
_cell.angle_beta   90.00
_cell.angle_gamma   90.00
#
_symmetry.space_group_name_H-M   'P 1'
#
loop_
_entity.id
_entity.type
_entity.pdbx_description
1 polymer ?
#
loop_
_entity_poly.entity_id
_entity_poly.type
_entity_poly.pdbx_seq_one_letter_code
_entity_poly.pdbx_strand_id
1 'polypeptide(L)'
;MISQPVPNVPWQDKPEGHTGAPVWRYSENPIIGRNPVEGVARIFNSAVMPYGDEFIGVFRGEQVNGIPYIYLGRSKDAIHWDFDKNKIQFVDEEGKPFMP
;
A
#
# COMPACT_ATOMS: atom_id res chain seq x y z
N MET A 1 -4.65 -5.07 -16.85
CA MET A 1 -4.20 -6.39 -16.35
C MET A 1 -2.72 -6.59 -16.67
N ILE A 2 -1.98 -7.08 -15.73
CA ILE A 2 -0.57 -7.41 -15.94
C ILE A 2 -0.51 -8.78 -16.59
N SER A 3 0.02 -8.86 -17.83
CA SER A 3 0.09 -10.10 -18.58
C SER A 3 1.37 -10.90 -18.32
N GLN A 4 2.31 -10.35 -17.58
CA GLN A 4 3.58 -10.99 -17.23
C GLN A 4 3.76 -11.01 -15.72
N PRO A 5 4.55 -11.96 -15.19
CA PRO A 5 4.85 -11.97 -13.76
C PRO A 5 5.45 -10.64 -13.31
N VAL A 6 5.00 -10.17 -12.16
CA VAL A 6 5.54 -8.96 -11.55
C VAL A 6 6.90 -9.30 -10.94
N PRO A 7 7.98 -8.57 -11.28
CA PRO A 7 9.30 -8.88 -10.75
C PRO A 7 9.40 -8.55 -9.25
N ASN A 8 10.30 -9.23 -8.57
CA ASN A 8 10.67 -8.96 -7.17
C ASN A 8 9.58 -9.17 -6.13
N VAL A 9 8.49 -9.84 -6.49
CA VAL A 9 7.44 -10.19 -5.51
C VAL A 9 7.72 -11.60 -4.99
N PRO A 10 7.96 -11.77 -3.68
CA PRO A 10 8.18 -13.08 -3.09
C PRO A 10 6.86 -13.82 -2.90
N TRP A 11 6.45 -14.56 -3.92
CA TRP A 11 5.20 -15.30 -3.91
C TRP A 11 5.24 -16.43 -2.89
N GLN A 12 4.10 -16.69 -2.29
CA GLN A 12 3.92 -17.81 -1.39
C GLN A 12 2.76 -18.64 -1.89
N ASP A 13 3.02 -19.92 -2.15
CA ASP A 13 1.98 -20.84 -2.59
C ASP A 13 1.10 -21.26 -1.41
N LYS A 14 -0.14 -21.62 -1.72
CA LYS A 14 -1.05 -22.17 -0.74
C LYS A 14 -0.44 -23.42 -0.12
N PRO A 15 -0.39 -23.53 1.23
CA PRO A 15 0.18 -24.70 1.88
C PRO A 15 -0.53 -25.99 1.48
N GLU A 16 0.23 -27.06 1.34
CA GLU A 16 -0.32 -28.38 1.09
C GLU A 16 -1.28 -28.75 2.22
N GLY A 17 -2.44 -29.29 1.86
CA GLY A 17 -3.44 -29.67 2.82
C GLY A 17 -4.33 -28.54 3.32
N HIS A 18 -4.16 -27.32 2.81
CA HIS A 18 -5.04 -26.22 3.16
C HIS A 18 -6.46 -26.51 2.65
N THR A 19 -7.41 -26.52 3.56
CA THR A 19 -8.81 -26.77 3.27
C THR A 19 -9.68 -25.69 3.94
N GLY A 20 -10.90 -25.54 3.51
CA GLY A 20 -11.85 -24.62 4.12
C GLY A 20 -12.01 -23.34 3.31
N ALA A 21 -11.33 -22.26 3.67
CA ALA A 21 -11.53 -20.99 2.99
C ALA A 21 -11.12 -21.04 1.51
N PRO A 22 -11.90 -20.43 0.60
CA PRO A 22 -11.54 -20.39 -0.82
C PRO A 22 -10.35 -19.48 -1.11
N VAL A 23 -9.96 -18.66 -0.14
CA VAL A 23 -8.82 -17.73 -0.27
C VAL A 23 -7.77 -18.11 0.75
N TRP A 24 -6.54 -18.18 0.28
CA TRP A 24 -5.39 -18.36 1.16
C TRP A 24 -4.61 -17.05 1.24
N ARG A 25 -4.16 -16.69 2.44
CA ARG A 25 -3.45 -15.44 2.66
C ARG A 25 -1.98 -15.68 3.00
N TYR A 26 -1.15 -14.73 2.60
CA TYR A 26 0.25 -14.74 2.95
C TYR A 26 0.43 -14.87 4.47
N SER A 27 1.38 -15.70 4.89
CA SER A 27 1.57 -16.03 6.32
C SER A 27 1.98 -14.83 7.18
N GLU A 28 2.61 -13.82 6.58
CA GLU A 28 3.06 -12.62 7.29
C GLU A 28 2.05 -11.47 7.21
N ASN A 29 0.82 -11.74 6.77
CA ASN A 29 -0.22 -10.71 6.79
C ASN A 29 -0.61 -10.33 8.22
N PRO A 30 -0.97 -9.06 8.46
CA PRO A 30 -0.95 -7.98 7.50
C PRO A 30 0.46 -7.48 7.20
N ILE A 31 0.74 -7.16 5.94
CA ILE A 31 2.05 -6.66 5.52
C ILE A 31 2.26 -5.18 5.89
N ILE A 32 1.19 -4.46 6.13
CA ILE A 32 1.22 -3.10 6.67
C ILE A 32 0.35 -3.11 7.92
N GLY A 33 0.99 -2.96 9.07
CA GLY A 33 0.30 -2.97 10.36
C GLY A 33 -0.32 -1.62 10.70
N ARG A 34 -0.67 -1.46 11.97
CA ARG A 34 -1.18 -0.20 12.49
C ARG A 34 -0.04 0.81 12.66
N ASN A 35 -0.37 2.09 12.58
CA ASN A 35 0.58 3.20 12.75
C ASN A 35 1.80 3.08 11.84
N PRO A 36 1.61 2.85 10.53
CA PRO A 36 2.74 2.70 9.60
C PRO A 36 3.51 4.00 9.41
N VAL A 37 2.89 5.13 9.67
CA VAL A 37 3.47 6.46 9.60
C VAL A 37 3.00 7.21 10.83
N GLU A 38 3.81 8.11 11.35
CA GLU A 38 3.43 8.93 12.50
C GLU A 38 2.12 9.67 12.22
N GLY A 39 1.16 9.56 13.13
CA GLY A 39 -0.15 10.17 13.01
C GLY A 39 -1.16 9.37 12.20
N VAL A 40 -0.76 8.32 11.52
CA VAL A 40 -1.64 7.46 10.73
C VAL A 40 -1.99 6.22 11.54
N ALA A 41 -3.27 6.06 11.85
CA ALA A 41 -3.73 4.91 12.62
C ALA A 41 -3.71 3.63 11.79
N ARG A 42 -4.11 3.69 10.52
CA ARG A 42 -4.19 2.53 9.65
C ARG A 42 -4.27 2.93 8.18
N ILE A 43 -3.98 1.96 7.33
CA ILE A 43 -4.04 2.12 5.87
C ILE A 43 -5.26 1.38 5.34
N PHE A 44 -5.98 2.03 4.45
CA PHE A 44 -7.05 1.42 3.66
C PHE A 44 -6.67 1.50 2.20
N ASN A 45 -7.53 1.11 1.34
CA ASN A 45 -7.48 1.19 -0.12
C ASN A 45 -6.16 1.72 -0.68
N SER A 46 -5.56 0.95 -1.54
CA SER A 46 -4.30 1.33 -2.17
C SER A 46 -4.37 1.10 -3.67
N ALA A 47 -3.53 1.84 -4.40
CA ALA A 47 -3.28 1.60 -5.82
C ALA A 47 -1.77 1.49 -5.98
N VAL A 48 -1.31 0.35 -6.42
CA VAL A 48 0.12 0.01 -6.51
C VAL A 48 0.46 -0.36 -7.94
N MET A 49 1.62 0.10 -8.41
CA MET A 49 2.10 -0.24 -9.75
C MET A 49 3.61 -0.47 -9.75
N PRO A 50 4.11 -1.31 -10.64
CA PRO A 50 5.55 -1.42 -10.85
C PRO A 50 6.09 -0.10 -11.42
N TYR A 51 7.29 0.27 -10.97
CA TYR A 51 7.97 1.45 -11.47
C TYR A 51 9.47 1.19 -11.48
N GLY A 52 10.03 0.97 -12.68
CA GLY A 52 11.42 0.54 -12.79
C GLY A 52 11.61 -0.84 -12.16
N ASP A 53 12.53 -0.94 -11.21
CA ASP A 53 12.82 -2.17 -10.48
C ASP A 53 12.15 -2.22 -9.11
N GLU A 54 11.24 -1.30 -8.84
CA GLU A 54 10.52 -1.27 -7.55
C GLU A 54 9.02 -1.09 -7.78
N PHE A 55 8.28 -0.94 -6.69
CA PHE A 55 6.85 -0.65 -6.70
C PHE A 55 6.62 0.71 -6.08
N ILE A 56 5.67 1.44 -6.65
CA ILE A 56 5.22 2.69 -6.08
C ILE A 56 3.71 2.59 -5.86
N GLY A 57 3.22 3.18 -4.79
CA GLY A 57 1.81 3.13 -4.50
C GLY A 57 1.32 4.38 -3.79
N VAL A 58 0.01 4.59 -3.89
CA VAL A 58 -0.68 5.60 -3.12
C VAL A 58 -1.63 4.89 -2.17
N PHE A 59 -1.66 5.35 -0.94
CA PHE A 59 -2.36 4.67 0.15
C PHE A 59 -3.22 5.65 0.91
N ARG A 60 -4.46 5.26 1.16
CA ARG A 60 -5.35 6.06 2.00
C ARG A 60 -5.04 5.78 3.47
N GLY A 61 -4.47 6.77 4.15
CA GLY A 61 -4.12 6.66 5.56
C GLY A 61 -5.13 7.39 6.43
N GLU A 62 -5.81 6.67 7.29
CA GLU A 62 -6.73 7.28 8.24
C GLU A 62 -5.95 7.79 9.44
N GLN A 63 -6.12 9.08 9.73
CA GLN A 63 -5.51 9.71 10.90
C GLN A 63 -6.19 9.23 12.18
N VAL A 64 -5.55 9.45 13.32
CA VAL A 64 -6.15 9.13 14.61
C VAL A 64 -7.45 9.90 14.88
N ASN A 65 -7.64 11.03 14.18
CA ASN A 65 -8.87 11.82 14.26
C ASN A 65 -9.94 11.38 13.26
N GLY A 66 -9.68 10.31 12.50
CA GLY A 66 -10.62 9.77 11.52
C GLY A 66 -10.59 10.40 10.15
N ILE A 67 -9.78 11.43 9.93
CA ILE A 67 -9.68 12.10 8.62
C ILE A 67 -8.71 11.34 7.74
N PRO A 68 -9.12 10.91 6.52
CA PRO A 68 -8.21 10.20 5.62
C PRO A 68 -7.40 11.17 4.75
N TYR A 69 -6.14 10.81 4.55
CA TYR A 69 -5.24 11.48 3.61
C TYR A 69 -4.55 10.45 2.73
N ILE A 70 -3.95 10.90 1.65
CA ILE A 70 -3.23 10.01 0.72
C ILE A 70 -1.73 10.13 0.96
N TYR A 71 -1.08 8.98 1.06
CA TYR A 71 0.36 8.88 1.27
C TYR A 71 1.03 8.12 0.14
N LEU A 72 2.25 8.52 -0.20
CA LEU A 72 3.07 7.79 -1.17
C LEU A 72 3.89 6.73 -0.45
N GLY A 73 3.92 5.54 -1.00
CA GLY A 73 4.76 4.45 -0.51
C GLY A 73 5.62 3.87 -1.61
N ARG A 74 6.75 3.31 -1.23
CA ARG A 74 7.68 2.62 -2.14
C ARG A 74 8.07 1.28 -1.56
N SER A 75 8.28 0.31 -2.44
CA SER A 75 8.68 -1.03 -2.02
C SER A 75 9.48 -1.69 -3.14
N LYS A 76 10.42 -2.56 -2.77
CA LYS A 76 11.15 -3.37 -3.73
C LYS A 76 10.51 -4.72 -3.97
N ASP A 77 9.68 -5.19 -3.06
CA ASP A 77 9.10 -6.52 -3.09
C ASP A 77 7.58 -6.55 -2.94
N ALA A 78 6.94 -5.38 -2.82
CA ALA A 78 5.51 -5.22 -2.59
C ALA A 78 5.03 -5.74 -1.23
N ILE A 79 5.95 -6.13 -0.36
CA ILE A 79 5.64 -6.62 0.99
C ILE A 79 6.12 -5.63 2.05
N HIS A 80 7.36 -5.19 1.92
CA HIS A 80 7.96 -4.23 2.85
C HIS A 80 7.85 -2.84 2.24
N TRP A 81 7.13 -1.95 2.91
CA TRP A 81 6.78 -0.63 2.39
C TRP A 81 7.39 0.48 3.21
N ASP A 82 7.95 1.48 2.51
CA ASP A 82 8.42 2.72 3.08
C ASP A 82 7.46 3.83 2.66
N PHE A 83 6.92 4.55 3.63
CA PHE A 83 5.97 5.62 3.38
C PHE A 83 6.60 6.99 3.59
N ASP A 84 6.24 7.94 2.74
CA ASP A 84 6.57 9.33 2.99
C ASP A 84 5.83 9.78 4.25
N LYS A 85 6.47 10.56 5.09
CA LYS A 85 5.88 11.04 6.33
C LYS A 85 4.77 12.06 6.08
N ASN A 86 4.89 12.80 4.99
CA ASN A 86 3.94 13.84 4.64
C ASN A 86 2.91 13.32 3.66
N LYS A 87 1.66 13.71 3.87
CA LYS A 87 0.58 13.37 2.95
C LYS A 87 0.81 14.04 1.59
N ILE A 88 0.26 13.46 0.54
CA ILE A 88 0.29 14.06 -0.79
C ILE A 88 -0.57 15.33 -0.74
N GLN A 89 -0.02 16.43 -1.20
CA GLN A 89 -0.73 17.70 -1.28
C GLN A 89 -1.37 17.82 -2.66
N PHE A 90 -2.69 17.87 -2.69
CA PHE A 90 -3.41 18.13 -3.93
C PHE A 90 -3.39 19.61 -4.22
N VAL A 91 -3.26 19.96 -5.50
CA VAL A 91 -3.27 21.34 -5.94
C VAL A 91 -4.26 21.50 -7.08
N ASP A 92 -4.82 22.71 -7.20
CA ASP A 92 -5.72 23.04 -8.30
C ASP A 92 -4.93 23.43 -9.57
N GLU A 93 -5.63 23.84 -10.61
CA GLU A 93 -5.02 24.21 -11.89
C GLU A 93 -4.02 25.37 -11.76
N GLU A 94 -4.18 26.19 -10.74
CA GLU A 94 -3.30 27.34 -10.47
C GLU A 94 -2.15 26.98 -9.52
N GLY A 95 -2.09 25.72 -9.08
CA GLY A 95 -1.07 25.26 -8.16
C GLY A 95 -1.37 25.54 -6.70
N LYS A 96 -2.59 25.94 -6.37
CA LYS A 96 -2.99 26.20 -4.98
C LYS A 96 -3.43 24.92 -4.29
N PRO A 97 -3.09 24.74 -3.01
CA PRO A 97 -3.52 23.55 -2.26
C PRO A 97 -5.04 23.49 -2.16
N PHE A 98 -5.58 22.27 -2.27
CA PHE A 98 -6.99 22.03 -2.00
C PHE A 98 -7.19 20.62 -1.43
N MET A 99 -8.32 20.40 -0.76
CA MET A 99 -8.75 19.09 -0.27
C MET A 99 -9.80 18.55 -1.25
N PRO A 100 -9.58 17.33 -1.76
CA PRO A 100 -10.53 16.68 -2.65
C PRO A 100 -11.83 16.30 -1.93
#